data_fbc1db4162953012a5f4c213ec9d1c3e
#
_entry.id   fbc1db4162953012a5f4c213ec9d1c3e
#
_cell.length_a   1.000
_cell.length_b   1.000
_cell.length_c   1.000
_cell.angle_alpha   90.00
_cell.angle_beta   90.00
_cell.angle_gamma   90.00
#
_symmetry.space_group_name_H-M   'P 1'
#
loop_
_entity.id
_entity.type
_entity.pdbx_description
1 polymer ?
#
loop_
_entity_poly.entity_id
_entity_poly.type
_entity_poly.pdbx_seq_one_letter_code
_entity_poly.pdbx_strand_id
1 'polypeptide(L)'
;MRRLIVLIVAGLVTACGTTIDLQAHRGGRGLMPENTLPAFDNALRIGVTTLELDTAITRDGVVVIGHDPTLNPDIVRGPDGKWLAKKGPAIHSLTYAELRQYDIGRLNPDSVYGKRYPEQKAVDGTRYAKLIDLFALVRQSGNQRVRFNIETKLSPFERDVTVGPEAFVDALLAVIHAENMAHRVTLQSFDWRTLRIAQQKAPAIATVYLSAQQKFLDNINAGSREGSAWTAGLNAQDFGGSVAGMVKAAGGTIWSPYLGDIDEAKIKDAQQRGLKVVVWTVNEAKDIERMLDFKVDVIISDYPNRVREAMAKREMRLP
;
A
#
# COMPACT_ATOMS: atom_id res chain seq x y z
N MET A 1 -33.12 -59.86 22.71
CA MET A 1 -31.81 -59.38 22.20
C MET A 1 -31.97 -57.95 21.63
N ARG A 2 -31.60 -56.93 22.40
CA ARG A 2 -31.62 -55.49 21.96
C ARG A 2 -30.29 -55.20 21.31
N ARG A 3 -30.29 -54.86 20.03
CA ARG A 3 -29.11 -54.39 19.29
C ARG A 3 -28.86 -52.94 19.62
N LEU A 4 -27.72 -52.64 20.22
CA LEU A 4 -27.21 -51.29 20.48
C LEU A 4 -26.59 -50.76 19.18
N ILE A 5 -27.18 -49.69 18.60
CA ILE A 5 -26.62 -48.98 17.45
C ILE A 5 -25.73 -47.86 18.03
N VAL A 6 -24.41 -48.00 17.86
CA VAL A 6 -23.47 -46.96 18.18
C VAL A 6 -23.36 -46.03 16.98
N LEU A 7 -23.89 -44.79 17.10
CA LEU A 7 -23.70 -43.72 16.13
C LEU A 7 -22.31 -43.10 16.39
N ILE A 8 -21.37 -43.33 15.47
CA ILE A 8 -20.10 -42.63 15.45
C ILE A 8 -20.36 -41.28 14.76
N VAL A 9 -20.41 -40.19 15.55
CA VAL A 9 -20.42 -38.81 15.02
C VAL A 9 -18.98 -38.47 14.68
N ALA A 10 -18.59 -38.54 13.40
CA ALA A 10 -17.35 -38.01 12.91
C ALA A 10 -17.41 -36.48 12.96
N GLY A 11 -16.82 -35.88 13.98
CA GLY A 11 -16.64 -34.45 14.06
C GLY A 11 -15.74 -34.00 12.93
N LEU A 12 -16.27 -33.28 11.95
CA LEU A 12 -15.49 -32.51 10.99
C LEU A 12 -14.75 -31.40 11.76
N VAL A 13 -13.48 -31.66 12.10
CA VAL A 13 -12.55 -30.61 12.52
C VAL A 13 -12.24 -29.80 11.26
N THR A 14 -12.98 -28.70 11.04
CA THR A 14 -12.59 -27.69 10.08
C THR A 14 -11.31 -27.08 10.62
N ALA A 15 -10.15 -27.49 10.06
CA ALA A 15 -8.91 -26.80 10.27
C ALA A 15 -9.10 -25.36 9.79
N CYS A 16 -9.23 -24.43 10.73
CA CYS A 16 -9.23 -23.01 10.46
C CYS A 16 -7.80 -22.67 10.01
N GLY A 17 -7.54 -22.81 8.70
CA GLY A 17 -6.25 -22.47 8.11
C GLY A 17 -5.98 -21.00 8.37
N THR A 18 -4.78 -20.67 8.87
CA THR A 18 -4.34 -19.28 9.07
C THR A 18 -4.40 -18.58 7.72
N THR A 19 -5.16 -17.50 7.61
CA THR A 19 -5.25 -16.68 6.40
C THR A 19 -4.40 -15.43 6.57
N ILE A 20 -3.61 -15.11 5.55
CA ILE A 20 -2.84 -13.86 5.47
C ILE A 20 -3.25 -13.11 4.21
N ASP A 21 -3.53 -11.83 4.36
CA ASP A 21 -3.83 -10.95 3.22
C ASP A 21 -2.53 -10.63 2.47
N LEU A 22 -2.59 -10.64 1.15
CA LEU A 22 -1.47 -10.34 0.28
C LEU A 22 -1.75 -9.09 -0.54
N GLN A 23 -0.87 -8.09 -0.41
CA GLN A 23 -0.96 -6.86 -1.19
C GLN A 23 0.18 -6.76 -2.20
N ALA A 24 -0.16 -6.42 -3.44
CA ALA A 24 0.81 -6.13 -4.49
C ALA A 24 1.26 -4.68 -4.39
N HIS A 25 2.48 -4.43 -3.86
CA HIS A 25 3.06 -3.10 -3.70
C HIS A 25 3.19 -2.39 -5.04
N ARG A 26 2.46 -1.29 -5.23
CA ARG A 26 2.36 -0.54 -6.50
C ARG A 26 1.99 -1.43 -7.68
N GLY A 27 1.14 -2.44 -7.45
CA GLY A 27 0.79 -3.44 -8.44
C GLY A 27 1.80 -4.59 -8.63
N GLY A 28 2.83 -4.68 -7.77
CA GLY A 28 3.91 -5.68 -7.87
C GLY A 28 5.08 -5.18 -8.73
N ARG A 29 5.68 -4.06 -8.32
CA ARG A 29 6.72 -3.34 -9.08
C ARG A 29 7.98 -4.15 -9.38
N GLY A 30 8.22 -5.24 -8.66
CA GLY A 30 9.31 -6.15 -8.99
C GLY A 30 9.11 -6.92 -10.29
N LEU A 31 7.86 -7.01 -10.77
CA LEU A 31 7.47 -7.80 -11.95
C LEU A 31 7.01 -6.94 -13.13
N MET A 32 6.36 -5.82 -12.87
CA MET A 32 5.76 -4.92 -13.86
C MET A 32 6.01 -3.45 -13.47
N PRO A 33 5.91 -2.49 -14.42
CA PRO A 33 6.11 -1.06 -14.11
C PRO A 33 5.17 -0.57 -13.02
N GLU A 34 5.71 0.04 -11.99
CA GLU A 34 4.99 0.44 -10.78
C GLU A 34 3.82 1.40 -11.06
N ASN A 35 2.75 1.24 -10.28
CA ASN A 35 1.59 2.14 -10.32
C ASN A 35 0.97 2.27 -11.73
N THR A 36 0.98 1.18 -12.50
CA THR A 36 0.42 1.14 -13.86
C THR A 36 -0.70 0.12 -14.00
N LEU A 37 -1.62 0.35 -14.93
CA LEU A 37 -2.69 -0.61 -15.22
C LEU A 37 -2.17 -2.01 -15.60
N PRO A 38 -1.09 -2.16 -16.40
CA PRO A 38 -0.46 -3.46 -16.63
C PRO A 38 0.03 -4.17 -15.36
N ALA A 39 0.57 -3.42 -14.37
CA ALA A 39 1.00 -4.00 -13.10
C ALA A 39 -0.20 -4.51 -12.29
N PHE A 40 -1.26 -3.73 -12.21
CA PHE A 40 -2.48 -4.14 -11.50
C PHE A 40 -3.18 -5.32 -12.17
N ASP A 41 -3.23 -5.37 -13.49
CA ASP A 41 -3.76 -6.50 -14.22
C ASP A 41 -2.93 -7.79 -13.97
N ASN A 42 -1.61 -7.67 -13.93
CA ASN A 42 -0.73 -8.78 -13.56
C ASN A 42 -0.97 -9.23 -12.10
N ALA A 43 -1.14 -8.29 -11.16
CA ALA A 43 -1.45 -8.59 -9.76
C ALA A 43 -2.80 -9.32 -9.60
N LEU A 44 -3.81 -8.94 -10.38
CA LEU A 44 -5.09 -9.64 -10.44
C LEU A 44 -4.92 -11.09 -10.93
N ARG A 45 -4.08 -11.32 -11.93
CA ARG A 45 -3.76 -12.68 -12.44
C ARG A 45 -2.99 -13.53 -11.42
N ILE A 46 -2.08 -12.93 -10.65
CA ILE A 46 -1.41 -13.59 -9.54
C ILE A 46 -2.43 -13.98 -8.45
N GLY A 47 -3.55 -13.28 -8.36
CA GLY A 47 -4.62 -13.53 -7.41
C GLY A 47 -4.30 -12.96 -6.03
N VAL A 48 -3.82 -11.71 -5.96
CA VAL A 48 -3.67 -10.98 -4.70
C VAL A 48 -5.03 -10.60 -4.13
N THR A 49 -5.09 -10.35 -2.83
CA THR A 49 -6.31 -9.92 -2.14
C THR A 49 -6.49 -8.40 -2.19
N THR A 50 -5.40 -7.65 -2.34
CA THR A 50 -5.42 -6.19 -2.33
C THR A 50 -4.40 -5.64 -3.32
N LEU A 51 -4.83 -4.67 -4.10
CA LEU A 51 -3.96 -3.81 -4.90
C LEU A 51 -3.54 -2.64 -4.02
N GLU A 52 -2.24 -2.54 -3.77
CA GLU A 52 -1.67 -1.40 -3.08
C GLU A 52 -1.17 -0.40 -4.13
N LEU A 53 -1.43 0.89 -3.92
CA LEU A 53 -1.11 1.96 -4.86
C LEU A 53 -0.94 3.31 -4.16
N ASP A 54 -0.20 4.18 -4.84
CA ASP A 54 0.03 5.56 -4.42
C ASP A 54 -0.77 6.52 -5.31
N THR A 55 -1.19 7.65 -4.76
CA THR A 55 -1.94 8.66 -5.52
C THR A 55 -1.31 10.04 -5.43
N ALA A 56 -1.55 10.84 -6.48
CA ALA A 56 -1.23 12.25 -6.56
C ALA A 56 -2.39 13.02 -7.20
N ILE A 57 -2.41 14.34 -7.03
CA ILE A 57 -3.45 15.22 -7.60
C ILE A 57 -2.81 16.13 -8.63
N THR A 58 -3.35 16.18 -9.84
CA THR A 58 -2.91 17.10 -10.90
C THR A 58 -3.41 18.53 -10.67
N ARG A 59 -2.90 19.50 -11.44
CA ARG A 59 -3.32 20.92 -11.39
C ARG A 59 -4.82 21.12 -11.65
N ASP A 60 -5.39 20.30 -12.51
CA ASP A 60 -6.81 20.30 -12.85
C ASP A 60 -7.65 19.35 -11.95
N GLY A 61 -7.11 18.92 -10.80
CA GLY A 61 -7.83 18.19 -9.76
C GLY A 61 -8.05 16.70 -10.04
N VAL A 62 -7.41 16.13 -11.04
CA VAL A 62 -7.55 14.72 -11.37
C VAL A 62 -6.71 13.86 -10.40
N VAL A 63 -7.32 12.85 -9.77
CA VAL A 63 -6.62 11.86 -8.96
C VAL A 63 -5.94 10.86 -9.88
N VAL A 64 -4.62 10.86 -9.88
CA VAL A 64 -3.77 9.97 -10.68
C VAL A 64 -3.01 8.99 -9.80
N ILE A 65 -2.57 7.89 -10.39
CA ILE A 65 -1.79 6.86 -9.71
C ILE A 65 -0.30 7.12 -9.96
N GLY A 66 0.47 7.33 -8.89
CA GLY A 66 1.89 7.63 -8.96
C GLY A 66 2.50 7.88 -7.58
N HIS A 67 3.73 7.40 -7.37
CA HIS A 67 4.38 7.44 -6.05
C HIS A 67 5.05 8.79 -5.76
N ASP A 68 5.86 9.27 -6.70
CA ASP A 68 6.65 10.47 -6.47
C ASP A 68 5.81 11.73 -6.79
N PRO A 69 5.82 12.74 -5.94
CA PRO A 69 5.07 13.97 -6.19
C PRO A 69 5.64 14.78 -7.38
N THR A 70 6.83 14.42 -7.84
CA THR A 70 7.50 15.00 -9.02
C THR A 70 7.91 13.89 -9.97
N LEU A 71 8.01 14.18 -11.27
CA LEU A 71 8.42 13.18 -12.25
C LEU A 71 9.86 12.69 -11.98
N ASN A 72 9.97 11.37 -11.75
CA ASN A 72 11.22 10.71 -11.36
C ASN A 72 12.02 10.26 -12.59
N PRO A 73 13.27 10.68 -12.77
CA PRO A 73 14.12 10.29 -13.91
C PRO A 73 14.42 8.79 -13.98
N ASP A 74 14.26 8.05 -12.88
CA ASP A 74 14.48 6.60 -12.85
C ASP A 74 13.36 5.81 -13.51
N ILE A 75 12.16 6.41 -13.65
CA ILE A 75 10.96 5.73 -14.17
C ILE A 75 10.26 6.49 -15.29
N VAL A 76 10.64 7.75 -15.56
CA VAL A 76 9.88 8.60 -16.50
C VAL A 76 10.69 8.94 -17.74
N ARG A 77 10.09 8.67 -18.89
CA ARG A 77 10.55 9.18 -20.20
C ARG A 77 9.67 10.32 -20.65
N GLY A 78 10.32 11.35 -21.20
CA GLY A 78 9.64 12.52 -21.78
C GLY A 78 8.89 12.20 -23.08
N PRO A 79 8.16 13.19 -23.63
CA PRO A 79 7.46 13.06 -24.92
C PRO A 79 8.40 12.73 -26.08
N ASP A 80 9.69 13.06 -25.96
CA ASP A 80 10.74 12.74 -26.93
C ASP A 80 11.28 11.28 -26.80
N GLY A 81 10.72 10.50 -25.88
CA GLY A 81 11.11 9.12 -25.60
C GLY A 81 12.39 8.96 -24.79
N LYS A 82 13.02 10.06 -24.33
CA LYS A 82 14.26 10.04 -23.55
C LYS A 82 13.97 10.07 -22.06
N TRP A 83 14.86 9.46 -21.27
CA TRP A 83 14.84 9.58 -19.82
C TRP A 83 15.02 11.03 -19.40
N LEU A 84 14.29 11.43 -18.37
CA LEU A 84 14.52 12.75 -17.77
C LEU A 84 15.93 12.82 -17.21
N ALA A 85 16.67 13.89 -17.53
CA ALA A 85 18.05 14.06 -17.07
C ALA A 85 18.15 14.41 -15.57
N LYS A 86 17.06 14.88 -14.98
CA LYS A 86 16.94 15.29 -13.57
C LYS A 86 15.48 15.19 -13.14
N LYS A 87 15.22 15.35 -11.85
CA LYS A 87 13.87 15.46 -11.27
C LYS A 87 13.01 16.44 -12.08
N GLY A 88 11.90 15.96 -12.61
CA GLY A 88 10.99 16.72 -13.45
C GLY A 88 10.03 17.60 -12.66
N PRO A 89 9.01 18.18 -13.31
CA PRO A 89 8.00 19.01 -12.67
C PRO A 89 7.18 18.20 -11.64
N ALA A 90 6.59 18.91 -10.70
CA ALA A 90 5.62 18.32 -9.78
C ALA A 90 4.35 17.89 -10.54
N ILE A 91 3.79 16.72 -10.20
CA ILE A 91 2.52 16.26 -10.79
C ILE A 91 1.42 17.32 -10.61
N HIS A 92 1.39 17.94 -9.43
CA HIS A 92 0.45 19.02 -9.12
C HIS A 92 0.60 20.28 -10.00
N SER A 93 1.76 20.48 -10.65
CA SER A 93 1.96 21.59 -11.58
C SER A 93 1.47 21.31 -13.00
N LEU A 94 1.12 20.07 -13.32
CA LEU A 94 0.68 19.61 -14.64
C LEU A 94 -0.83 19.31 -14.64
N THR A 95 -1.50 19.62 -15.75
CA THR A 95 -2.81 19.04 -16.05
C THR A 95 -2.67 17.55 -16.35
N TYR A 96 -3.76 16.79 -16.24
CA TYR A 96 -3.73 15.38 -16.63
C TYR A 96 -3.37 15.19 -18.11
N ALA A 97 -3.81 16.10 -18.98
CA ALA A 97 -3.47 16.05 -20.41
C ALA A 97 -1.95 16.22 -20.64
N GLU A 98 -1.29 17.11 -19.90
CA GLU A 98 0.16 17.29 -19.93
C GLU A 98 0.88 16.08 -19.33
N LEU A 99 0.41 15.55 -18.18
CA LEU A 99 0.99 14.39 -17.51
C LEU A 99 0.96 13.13 -18.39
N ARG A 100 -0.09 12.93 -19.17
CA ARG A 100 -0.22 11.79 -20.11
C ARG A 100 0.80 11.76 -21.24
N GLN A 101 1.58 12.82 -21.45
CA GLN A 101 2.64 12.82 -22.46
C GLN A 101 3.86 12.01 -22.02
N TYR A 102 4.01 11.73 -20.73
CA TYR A 102 5.14 11.00 -20.16
C TYR A 102 4.89 9.50 -20.13
N ASP A 103 5.94 8.73 -20.44
CA ASP A 103 5.92 7.28 -20.44
C ASP A 103 6.59 6.74 -19.17
N ILE A 104 5.86 5.89 -18.44
CA ILE A 104 6.29 5.24 -17.20
C ILE A 104 6.34 3.71 -17.31
N GLY A 105 6.33 3.19 -18.51
CA GLY A 105 6.23 1.75 -18.79
C GLY A 105 7.53 0.98 -18.68
N ARG A 106 8.61 1.59 -18.17
CA ARG A 106 9.92 0.95 -18.03
C ARG A 106 10.75 1.68 -16.99
N LEU A 107 11.53 0.93 -16.21
CA LEU A 107 12.57 1.51 -15.36
C LEU A 107 13.79 1.90 -16.22
N ASN A 108 14.48 2.99 -15.82
CA ASN A 108 15.76 3.35 -16.41
C ASN A 108 16.82 2.30 -16.02
N PRO A 109 17.33 1.51 -16.97
CA PRO A 109 18.24 0.40 -16.66
C PRO A 109 19.60 0.86 -16.12
N ASP A 110 19.97 2.11 -16.38
CA ASP A 110 21.25 2.66 -15.94
C ASP A 110 21.16 3.23 -14.51
N SER A 111 19.95 3.47 -14.01
CA SER A 111 19.74 4.00 -12.67
C SER A 111 19.98 2.93 -11.58
N VAL A 112 20.33 3.39 -10.38
CA VAL A 112 20.42 2.52 -9.19
C VAL A 112 19.06 1.89 -8.87
N TYR A 113 17.99 2.65 -9.07
CA TYR A 113 16.65 2.17 -8.83
C TYR A 113 16.25 1.07 -9.83
N GLY A 114 16.50 1.27 -11.13
CA GLY A 114 16.19 0.28 -12.16
C GLY A 114 16.90 -1.05 -11.95
N LYS A 115 18.16 -1.01 -11.49
CA LYS A 115 18.95 -2.22 -11.19
C LYS A 115 18.43 -3.04 -10.00
N ARG A 116 17.56 -2.48 -9.16
CA ARG A 116 16.93 -3.22 -8.03
C ARG A 116 15.86 -4.19 -8.48
N TYR A 117 15.29 -4.01 -9.67
CA TYR A 117 14.16 -4.80 -10.16
C TYR A 117 14.47 -5.50 -11.49
N PRO A 118 15.44 -6.43 -11.52
CA PRO A 118 15.90 -7.06 -12.75
C PRO A 118 14.83 -7.97 -13.42
N GLU A 119 13.83 -8.39 -12.66
CA GLU A 119 12.72 -9.23 -13.16
C GLU A 119 11.56 -8.41 -13.75
N GLN A 120 11.60 -7.08 -13.60
CA GLN A 120 10.52 -6.22 -14.08
C GLN A 120 10.45 -6.25 -15.61
N LYS A 121 9.28 -6.60 -16.15
CA LYS A 121 8.98 -6.61 -17.57
C LYS A 121 8.49 -5.24 -18.01
N ALA A 122 9.16 -4.61 -18.96
CA ALA A 122 8.75 -3.33 -19.52
C ALA A 122 7.44 -3.46 -20.33
N VAL A 123 6.63 -2.40 -20.28
CA VAL A 123 5.44 -2.19 -21.09
C VAL A 123 5.48 -0.77 -21.65
N ASP A 124 6.34 -0.56 -22.65
CA ASP A 124 6.58 0.77 -23.24
C ASP A 124 5.27 1.41 -23.73
N GLY A 125 5.21 2.72 -23.65
CA GLY A 125 4.00 3.48 -24.01
C GLY A 125 2.96 3.58 -22.89
N THR A 126 3.24 3.00 -21.72
CA THR A 126 2.34 3.11 -20.56
C THR A 126 2.37 4.52 -19.97
N ARG A 127 1.19 5.07 -19.72
CA ARG A 127 0.99 6.43 -19.22
C ARG A 127 0.47 6.43 -17.78
N TYR A 128 0.60 7.56 -17.08
CA TYR A 128 -0.06 7.75 -15.80
C TYR A 128 -1.56 7.49 -15.94
N ALA A 129 -2.09 6.61 -15.13
CA ALA A 129 -3.52 6.29 -15.08
C ALA A 129 -4.24 7.14 -14.05
N LYS A 130 -5.53 7.42 -14.26
CA LYS A 130 -6.40 7.96 -13.23
C LYS A 130 -6.82 6.83 -12.27
N LEU A 131 -7.17 7.18 -11.03
CA LEU A 131 -7.70 6.20 -10.08
C LEU A 131 -8.98 5.53 -10.62
N ILE A 132 -9.84 6.26 -11.31
CA ILE A 132 -11.05 5.72 -11.93
C ILE A 132 -10.75 4.66 -12.99
N ASP A 133 -9.62 4.78 -13.71
CA ASP A 133 -9.22 3.80 -14.72
C ASP A 133 -8.86 2.44 -14.09
N LEU A 134 -8.26 2.45 -12.88
CA LEU A 134 -7.99 1.23 -12.11
C LEU A 134 -9.29 0.57 -11.63
N PHE A 135 -10.23 1.35 -11.12
CA PHE A 135 -11.53 0.81 -10.73
C PHE A 135 -12.28 0.20 -11.93
N ALA A 136 -12.18 0.83 -13.09
CA ALA A 136 -12.74 0.30 -14.34
C ALA A 136 -12.07 -1.01 -14.74
N LEU A 137 -10.73 -1.11 -14.67
CA LEU A 137 -9.96 -2.33 -14.94
C LEU A 137 -10.45 -3.50 -14.05
N VAL A 138 -10.60 -3.24 -12.75
CA VAL A 138 -11.04 -4.28 -11.80
C VAL A 138 -12.49 -4.70 -12.07
N ARG A 139 -13.38 -3.79 -12.43
CA ARG A 139 -14.75 -4.16 -12.86
C ARG A 139 -14.74 -5.02 -14.12
N GLN A 140 -13.93 -4.66 -15.11
CA GLN A 140 -13.81 -5.40 -16.37
C GLN A 140 -13.23 -6.81 -16.18
N SER A 141 -12.35 -6.99 -15.19
CA SER A 141 -11.82 -8.32 -14.83
C SER A 141 -12.86 -9.26 -14.19
N GLY A 142 -14.03 -8.74 -13.83
CA GLY A 142 -15.07 -9.50 -13.10
C GLY A 142 -14.72 -9.77 -11.64
N ASN A 143 -13.60 -9.27 -11.12
CA ASN A 143 -13.18 -9.50 -9.74
C ASN A 143 -13.99 -8.65 -8.76
N GLN A 144 -14.85 -9.30 -7.98
CA GLN A 144 -15.72 -8.65 -6.99
C GLN A 144 -15.09 -8.57 -5.58
N ARG A 145 -13.92 -9.19 -5.34
CA ARG A 145 -13.35 -9.36 -4.00
C ARG A 145 -12.07 -8.58 -3.75
N VAL A 146 -11.27 -8.29 -4.78
CA VAL A 146 -10.01 -7.57 -4.60
C VAL A 146 -10.27 -6.19 -3.99
N ARG A 147 -9.44 -5.81 -3.03
CA ARG A 147 -9.49 -4.53 -2.31
C ARG A 147 -8.40 -3.58 -2.83
N PHE A 148 -8.45 -2.34 -2.35
CA PHE A 148 -7.51 -1.29 -2.68
C PHE A 148 -6.95 -0.69 -1.40
N ASN A 149 -5.63 -0.63 -1.27
CA ASN A 149 -4.95 0.11 -0.21
C ASN A 149 -4.30 1.33 -0.86
N ILE A 150 -4.89 2.52 -0.66
CA ILE A 150 -4.57 3.72 -1.42
C ILE A 150 -3.79 4.69 -0.55
N GLU A 151 -2.56 5.02 -0.96
CA GLU A 151 -1.74 5.99 -0.24
C GLU A 151 -1.98 7.41 -0.71
N THR A 152 -2.17 8.32 0.25
CA THR A 152 -2.08 9.76 0.04
C THR A 152 -0.61 10.19 0.13
N LYS A 153 0.01 10.48 -1.02
CA LYS A 153 1.45 10.84 -1.10
C LYS A 153 1.66 12.33 -0.93
N LEU A 154 1.90 12.74 0.31
CA LEU A 154 2.30 14.10 0.62
C LEU A 154 3.26 14.12 1.81
N SER A 155 3.91 15.26 2.02
CA SER A 155 4.89 15.48 3.07
C SER A 155 4.59 16.77 3.84
N PRO A 156 4.75 16.80 5.17
CA PRO A 156 4.63 18.04 5.92
C PRO A 156 5.73 19.06 5.60
N PHE A 157 6.80 18.63 4.93
CA PHE A 157 7.97 19.44 4.61
C PHE A 157 8.00 19.95 3.16
N GLU A 158 7.26 19.30 2.24
CA GLU A 158 7.24 19.63 0.81
C GLU A 158 5.87 20.19 0.40
N ARG A 159 5.50 21.35 0.95
CA ARG A 159 4.13 21.90 0.82
C ARG A 159 3.78 22.38 -0.59
N ASP A 160 4.78 22.70 -1.41
CA ASP A 160 4.57 23.32 -2.74
C ASP A 160 4.50 22.27 -3.87
N VAL A 161 4.74 20.98 -3.57
CA VAL A 161 4.76 19.93 -4.60
C VAL A 161 3.49 19.08 -4.64
N THR A 162 2.59 19.29 -3.69
CA THR A 162 1.28 18.62 -3.63
C THR A 162 0.20 19.59 -3.15
N VAL A 163 -1.08 19.22 -3.31
CA VAL A 163 -2.17 19.90 -2.61
C VAL A 163 -2.10 19.68 -1.11
N GLY A 164 -2.73 20.53 -0.32
CA GLY A 164 -2.80 20.35 1.14
C GLY A 164 -3.57 19.10 1.56
N PRO A 165 -3.40 18.64 2.83
CA PRO A 165 -3.97 17.37 3.31
C PRO A 165 -5.49 17.27 3.13
N GLU A 166 -6.23 18.34 3.41
CA GLU A 166 -7.69 18.36 3.29
C GLU A 166 -8.14 18.26 1.84
N ALA A 167 -7.57 19.06 0.96
CA ALA A 167 -7.89 19.03 -0.48
C ALA A 167 -7.52 17.67 -1.11
N PHE A 168 -6.44 17.04 -0.64
CA PHE A 168 -6.05 15.70 -1.09
C PHE A 168 -7.12 14.66 -0.73
N VAL A 169 -7.53 14.65 0.54
CA VAL A 169 -8.55 13.70 1.02
C VAL A 169 -9.88 13.95 0.34
N ASP A 170 -10.29 15.21 0.16
CA ASP A 170 -11.54 15.54 -0.52
C ASP A 170 -11.58 15.05 -1.96
N ALA A 171 -10.52 15.30 -2.74
CA ALA A 171 -10.41 14.83 -4.11
C ALA A 171 -10.46 13.29 -4.20
N LEU A 172 -9.75 12.62 -3.29
CA LEU A 172 -9.70 11.16 -3.26
C LEU A 172 -11.05 10.55 -2.87
N LEU A 173 -11.68 11.05 -1.82
CA LEU A 173 -13.01 10.59 -1.37
C LEU A 173 -14.09 10.84 -2.43
N ALA A 174 -14.02 11.95 -3.15
CA ALA A 174 -14.95 12.24 -4.24
C ALA A 174 -14.92 11.13 -5.30
N VAL A 175 -13.74 10.69 -5.73
CA VAL A 175 -13.61 9.57 -6.71
C VAL A 175 -14.08 8.25 -6.10
N ILE A 176 -13.69 7.93 -4.88
CA ILE A 176 -14.06 6.67 -4.21
C ILE A 176 -15.59 6.55 -4.07
N HIS A 177 -16.26 7.62 -3.68
CA HIS A 177 -17.72 7.63 -3.54
C HIS A 177 -18.44 7.61 -4.89
N ALA A 178 -18.00 8.41 -5.87
CA ALA A 178 -18.58 8.43 -7.21
C ALA A 178 -18.53 7.03 -7.87
N GLU A 179 -17.46 6.28 -7.61
CA GLU A 179 -17.27 4.93 -8.14
C GLU A 179 -17.88 3.82 -7.26
N ASN A 180 -18.52 4.17 -6.14
CA ASN A 180 -19.10 3.23 -5.16
C ASN A 180 -18.08 2.20 -4.64
N MET A 181 -16.82 2.64 -4.40
CA MET A 181 -15.72 1.75 -3.99
C MET A 181 -15.37 1.82 -2.49
N ALA A 182 -16.07 2.63 -1.70
CA ALA A 182 -15.76 2.85 -0.28
C ALA A 182 -15.66 1.55 0.53
N HIS A 183 -16.48 0.55 0.23
CA HIS A 183 -16.49 -0.75 0.92
C HIS A 183 -15.30 -1.66 0.57
N ARG A 184 -14.49 -1.30 -0.42
CA ARG A 184 -13.31 -2.06 -0.90
C ARG A 184 -12.00 -1.31 -0.69
N VAL A 185 -12.03 -0.11 -0.12
CA VAL A 185 -10.86 0.78 0.01
C VAL A 185 -10.43 0.86 1.47
N THR A 186 -9.11 0.86 1.68
CA THR A 186 -8.45 1.41 2.86
C THR A 186 -7.57 2.58 2.43
N LEU A 187 -7.44 3.59 3.27
CA LEU A 187 -6.55 4.74 3.03
C LEU A 187 -5.31 4.62 3.90
N GLN A 188 -4.13 4.67 3.28
CA GLN A 188 -2.86 4.66 4.00
C GLN A 188 -2.09 5.97 3.83
N SER A 189 -1.25 6.30 4.81
CA SER A 189 -0.35 7.44 4.71
C SER A 189 0.76 7.39 5.74
N PHE A 190 1.93 7.96 5.38
CA PHE A 190 2.94 8.39 6.33
C PHE A 190 2.55 9.69 7.02
N ASP A 191 1.80 10.54 6.33
CA ASP A 191 1.27 11.79 6.90
C ASP A 191 -0.08 11.55 7.56
N TRP A 192 -0.06 11.30 8.85
CA TRP A 192 -1.25 10.95 9.64
C TRP A 192 -2.31 12.06 9.69
N ARG A 193 -1.97 13.30 9.27
CA ARG A 193 -2.97 14.38 9.13
C ARG A 193 -4.07 13.99 8.16
N THR A 194 -3.72 13.35 7.03
CA THR A 194 -4.71 12.89 6.04
C THR A 194 -5.61 11.78 6.60
N LEU A 195 -5.04 10.88 7.40
CA LEU A 195 -5.81 9.79 8.03
C LEU A 195 -6.83 10.33 9.03
N ARG A 196 -6.46 11.33 9.82
CA ARG A 196 -7.40 12.01 10.74
C ARG A 196 -8.55 12.68 9.99
N ILE A 197 -8.24 13.36 8.89
CA ILE A 197 -9.26 14.01 8.04
C ILE A 197 -10.18 12.94 7.41
N ALA A 198 -9.60 11.84 6.91
CA ALA A 198 -10.37 10.74 6.34
C ALA A 198 -11.31 10.09 7.36
N GLN A 199 -10.85 9.86 8.60
CA GLN A 199 -11.68 9.33 9.68
C GLN A 199 -12.86 10.25 10.02
N GLN A 200 -12.66 11.56 9.95
CA GLN A 200 -13.74 12.53 10.21
C GLN A 200 -14.76 12.59 9.07
N LYS A 201 -14.28 12.57 7.79
CA LYS A 201 -15.12 12.74 6.61
C LYS A 201 -15.76 11.44 6.12
N ALA A 202 -15.10 10.30 6.33
CA ALA A 202 -15.52 8.98 5.84
C ALA A 202 -15.19 7.87 6.87
N PRO A 203 -15.80 7.85 8.06
CA PRO A 203 -15.47 6.93 9.15
C PRO A 203 -15.67 5.44 8.80
N ALA A 204 -16.41 5.13 7.74
CA ALA A 204 -16.58 3.77 7.25
C ALA A 204 -15.37 3.23 6.47
N ILE A 205 -14.46 4.11 6.00
CA ILE A 205 -13.24 3.71 5.31
C ILE A 205 -12.11 3.55 6.34
N ALA A 206 -11.59 2.34 6.47
CA ALA A 206 -10.52 2.07 7.41
C ALA A 206 -9.21 2.79 7.01
N THR A 207 -8.47 3.28 8.01
CA THR A 207 -7.20 3.98 7.83
C THR A 207 -6.02 3.11 8.25
N VAL A 208 -4.95 3.16 7.46
CA VAL A 208 -3.71 2.37 7.62
C VAL A 208 -2.55 3.31 7.92
N TYR A 209 -1.99 3.17 9.10
CA TYR A 209 -0.96 4.06 9.63
C TYR A 209 0.43 3.54 9.27
N LEU A 210 1.03 4.12 8.22
CA LEU A 210 2.40 3.80 7.81
C LEU A 210 3.41 4.34 8.82
N SER A 211 4.43 3.53 9.12
CA SER A 211 5.55 3.96 9.95
C SER A 211 6.88 3.38 9.49
N ALA A 212 7.91 4.20 9.55
CA ALA A 212 9.31 3.82 9.42
C ALA A 212 10.15 4.62 10.41
N GLN A 213 11.20 3.97 10.94
CA GLN A 213 12.18 4.57 11.84
C GLN A 213 13.59 4.25 11.29
N GLN A 214 13.83 4.68 10.05
CA GLN A 214 15.03 4.35 9.27
C GLN A 214 15.74 5.61 8.80
N LYS A 215 17.03 5.50 8.43
CA LYS A 215 17.80 6.61 7.87
C LYS A 215 17.18 7.19 6.59
N PHE A 216 16.49 6.40 5.79
CA PHE A 216 15.84 6.86 4.56
C PHE A 216 14.51 7.57 4.82
N LEU A 217 13.84 7.25 5.93
CA LEU A 217 12.60 7.87 6.37
C LEU A 217 12.37 7.53 7.85
N ASP A 218 12.25 8.55 8.67
CA ASP A 218 11.75 8.44 10.06
C ASP A 218 10.58 9.38 10.21
N ASN A 219 9.35 8.84 10.06
CA ASN A 219 8.14 9.61 10.25
C ASN A 219 7.64 9.59 11.70
N ILE A 220 8.25 8.80 12.57
CA ILE A 220 7.87 8.68 13.98
C ILE A 220 8.69 9.62 14.87
N ASN A 221 10.01 9.71 14.62
CA ASN A 221 10.95 10.51 15.40
C ASN A 221 10.88 10.20 16.92
N ALA A 222 10.87 8.92 17.26
CA ALA A 222 10.60 8.43 18.63
C ALA A 222 11.60 8.96 19.68
N GLY A 223 12.80 9.36 19.26
CA GLY A 223 13.82 9.96 20.13
C GLY A 223 13.58 11.44 20.48
N SER A 224 12.69 12.14 19.78
CA SER A 224 12.45 13.57 19.98
C SER A 224 11.31 13.81 20.98
N ARG A 225 11.52 14.80 21.88
CA ARG A 225 10.46 15.30 22.75
C ARG A 225 9.44 16.18 22.01
N GLU A 226 9.83 16.72 20.87
CA GLU A 226 8.95 17.55 20.03
C GLU A 226 8.02 16.69 19.15
N GLY A 227 8.27 15.37 19.10
CA GLY A 227 7.52 14.44 18.25
C GLY A 227 7.84 14.60 16.76
N SER A 228 6.91 14.24 15.89
CA SER A 228 7.06 14.29 14.45
C SER A 228 5.94 15.10 13.79
N ALA A 229 6.30 15.90 12.80
CA ALA A 229 5.33 16.63 11.96
C ALA A 229 4.39 15.67 11.16
N TRP A 230 4.83 14.44 10.96
CA TRP A 230 4.07 13.41 10.24
C TRP A 230 2.92 12.80 11.06
N THR A 231 3.03 12.79 12.40
CA THR A 231 2.13 12.03 13.28
C THR A 231 0.92 12.81 13.77
N ALA A 232 0.62 13.94 13.14
CA ALA A 232 -0.55 14.77 13.45
C ALA A 232 -0.61 15.22 14.95
N GLY A 233 0.56 15.46 15.56
CA GLY A 233 0.69 15.92 16.93
C GLY A 233 0.81 14.81 17.97
N LEU A 234 0.85 13.54 17.60
CA LEU A 234 1.13 12.43 18.51
C LEU A 234 2.63 12.26 18.69
N ASN A 235 3.09 11.99 19.91
CA ASN A 235 4.47 11.73 20.23
C ASN A 235 4.64 10.31 20.78
N ALA A 236 5.61 9.55 20.27
CA ALA A 236 5.87 8.18 20.70
C ALA A 236 6.21 8.08 22.20
N GLN A 237 6.84 9.10 22.78
CA GLN A 237 7.20 9.12 24.20
C GLN A 237 5.98 9.09 25.12
N ASP A 238 4.84 9.68 24.70
CA ASP A 238 3.58 9.66 25.46
C ASP A 238 2.98 8.24 25.56
N PHE A 239 3.47 7.32 24.73
CA PHE A 239 3.04 5.92 24.64
C PHE A 239 4.16 4.94 25.02
N GLY A 240 5.16 5.40 25.78
CA GLY A 240 6.31 4.55 26.16
C GLY A 240 7.14 4.05 24.97
N GLY A 241 7.17 4.79 23.89
CA GLY A 241 7.85 4.41 22.63
C GLY A 241 7.04 3.46 21.74
N SER A 242 5.80 3.07 22.10
CA SER A 242 4.97 2.16 21.34
C SER A 242 4.28 2.87 20.18
N VAL A 243 4.72 2.61 18.93
CA VAL A 243 4.03 3.10 17.72
C VAL A 243 2.63 2.49 17.59
N ALA A 244 2.47 1.22 17.95
CA ALA A 244 1.15 0.59 18.01
C ALA A 244 0.21 1.31 19.00
N GLY A 245 0.73 1.75 20.15
CA GLY A 245 0.01 2.60 21.11
C GLY A 245 -0.44 3.93 20.51
N MET A 246 0.45 4.61 19.75
CA MET A 246 0.13 5.84 19.04
C MET A 246 -1.00 5.63 18.00
N VAL A 247 -0.88 4.57 17.18
CA VAL A 247 -1.90 4.24 16.17
C VAL A 247 -3.26 3.99 16.82
N LYS A 248 -3.28 3.27 17.94
CA LYS A 248 -4.52 3.03 18.68
C LYS A 248 -5.13 4.33 19.23
N ALA A 249 -4.30 5.20 19.79
CA ALA A 249 -4.73 6.51 20.30
C ALA A 249 -5.21 7.45 19.17
N ALA A 250 -4.66 7.31 17.95
CA ALA A 250 -5.13 8.01 16.75
C ALA A 250 -6.50 7.50 16.25
N GLY A 251 -7.10 6.49 16.88
CA GLY A 251 -8.33 5.85 16.41
C GLY A 251 -8.11 4.85 15.28
N GLY A 252 -6.84 4.51 14.98
CA GLY A 252 -6.49 3.54 13.97
C GLY A 252 -6.84 2.10 14.35
N THR A 253 -7.12 1.29 13.34
CA THR A 253 -7.35 -0.16 13.47
C THR A 253 -6.29 -0.99 12.73
N ILE A 254 -5.44 -0.33 11.94
CA ILE A 254 -4.42 -0.97 11.11
C ILE A 254 -3.11 -0.21 11.25
N TRP A 255 -2.06 -0.91 11.69
CA TRP A 255 -0.69 -0.40 11.73
C TRP A 255 0.14 -1.02 10.61
N SER A 256 0.87 -0.20 9.86
CA SER A 256 1.68 -0.65 8.73
C SER A 256 3.16 -0.25 8.92
N PRO A 257 3.92 -1.05 9.68
CA PRO A 257 5.34 -0.80 9.93
C PRO A 257 6.23 -1.27 8.78
N TYR A 258 7.39 -0.59 8.63
CA TYR A 258 8.50 -1.11 7.84
C TYR A 258 9.04 -2.40 8.44
N LEU A 259 9.39 -3.38 7.59
CA LEU A 259 9.82 -4.72 8.03
C LEU A 259 11.08 -4.74 8.92
N GLY A 260 11.93 -3.71 8.82
CA GLY A 260 13.14 -3.56 9.62
C GLY A 260 12.90 -3.01 11.03
N ASP A 261 11.69 -2.50 11.31
CA ASP A 261 11.35 -1.85 12.58
C ASP A 261 10.62 -2.77 13.55
N ILE A 262 10.29 -3.99 13.11
CA ILE A 262 9.44 -4.92 13.86
C ILE A 262 10.14 -6.21 14.25
N ASP A 263 9.64 -6.77 15.33
CA ASP A 263 9.89 -8.10 15.82
C ASP A 263 8.57 -8.75 16.25
N GLU A 264 8.64 -10.02 16.65
CA GLU A 264 7.45 -10.79 17.06
C GLU A 264 6.74 -10.15 18.27
N ALA A 265 7.49 -9.56 19.21
CA ALA A 265 6.91 -8.94 20.41
C ALA A 265 6.09 -7.70 20.06
N LYS A 266 6.58 -6.84 19.17
CA LYS A 266 5.87 -5.65 18.69
C LYS A 266 4.62 -6.01 17.89
N ILE A 267 4.67 -7.09 17.09
CA ILE A 267 3.51 -7.58 16.35
C ILE A 267 2.43 -8.07 17.33
N LYS A 268 2.81 -8.89 18.32
CA LYS A 268 1.90 -9.38 19.36
C LYS A 268 1.30 -8.23 20.18
N ASP A 269 2.09 -7.23 20.56
CA ASP A 269 1.59 -6.03 21.27
C ASP A 269 0.53 -5.30 20.44
N ALA A 270 0.78 -5.08 19.15
CA ALA A 270 -0.17 -4.44 18.25
C ALA A 270 -1.47 -5.25 18.13
N GLN A 271 -1.38 -6.57 17.92
CA GLN A 271 -2.52 -7.45 17.81
C GLN A 271 -3.33 -7.54 19.12
N GLN A 272 -2.67 -7.54 20.29
CA GLN A 272 -3.32 -7.49 21.60
C GLN A 272 -4.07 -6.18 21.82
N ARG A 273 -3.63 -5.07 21.21
CA ARG A 273 -4.36 -3.78 21.17
C ARG A 273 -5.53 -3.78 20.20
N GLY A 274 -5.75 -4.87 19.46
CA GLY A 274 -6.79 -5.00 18.44
C GLY A 274 -6.44 -4.32 17.13
N LEU A 275 -5.14 -4.13 16.83
CA LEU A 275 -4.67 -3.64 15.53
C LEU A 275 -4.36 -4.81 14.61
N LYS A 276 -4.70 -4.67 13.33
CA LYS A 276 -4.11 -5.48 12.26
C LYS A 276 -2.72 -4.95 11.95
N VAL A 277 -1.77 -5.87 11.66
CA VAL A 277 -0.39 -5.53 11.31
C VAL A 277 -0.14 -5.82 9.84
N VAL A 278 0.18 -4.77 9.07
CA VAL A 278 0.44 -4.79 7.62
C VAL A 278 1.91 -4.46 7.38
N VAL A 279 2.72 -5.43 6.97
CA VAL A 279 4.17 -5.25 6.88
C VAL A 279 4.64 -4.98 5.46
N TRP A 280 5.46 -3.96 5.28
CA TRP A 280 6.05 -3.53 4.00
C TRP A 280 7.56 -3.32 4.10
N THR A 281 8.37 -3.47 3.06
CA THR A 281 8.08 -4.18 1.82
C THR A 281 8.82 -5.51 1.91
N VAL A 282 8.09 -6.61 1.88
CA VAL A 282 8.63 -7.95 2.15
C VAL A 282 8.88 -8.67 0.84
N ASN A 283 10.14 -8.80 0.43
CA ASN A 283 10.53 -9.30 -0.89
C ASN A 283 11.37 -10.58 -0.85
N GLU A 284 12.25 -10.69 0.16
CA GLU A 284 13.21 -11.78 0.26
C GLU A 284 12.58 -13.01 0.90
N ALA A 285 12.92 -14.20 0.40
CA ALA A 285 12.34 -15.46 0.88
C ALA A 285 12.45 -15.61 2.41
N LYS A 286 13.61 -15.27 3.01
CA LYS A 286 13.82 -15.32 4.47
C LYS A 286 12.89 -14.38 5.24
N ASP A 287 12.59 -13.20 4.67
CA ASP A 287 11.72 -12.22 5.32
C ASP A 287 10.24 -12.60 5.14
N ILE A 288 9.88 -13.18 4.00
CA ILE A 288 8.54 -13.73 3.78
C ILE A 288 8.28 -14.83 4.83
N GLU A 289 9.18 -15.83 4.95
CA GLU A 289 9.03 -16.90 5.93
C GLU A 289 8.93 -16.35 7.36
N ARG A 290 9.77 -15.37 7.72
CA ARG A 290 9.75 -14.73 9.04
C ARG A 290 8.40 -14.04 9.32
N MET A 291 7.81 -13.32 8.35
CA MET A 291 6.51 -12.67 8.53
C MET A 291 5.38 -13.70 8.65
N LEU A 292 5.46 -14.80 7.90
CA LEU A 292 4.52 -15.91 8.04
C LEU A 292 4.60 -16.56 9.43
N ASP A 293 5.83 -16.76 9.96
CA ASP A 293 6.04 -17.29 11.30
C ASP A 293 5.55 -16.36 12.41
N PHE A 294 5.74 -15.06 12.25
CA PHE A 294 5.24 -14.03 13.17
C PHE A 294 3.73 -13.82 13.09
N LYS A 295 3.06 -14.46 12.12
CA LYS A 295 1.60 -14.38 11.91
C LYS A 295 1.11 -12.95 11.77
N VAL A 296 1.80 -12.17 10.93
CA VAL A 296 1.30 -10.85 10.54
C VAL A 296 -0.03 -10.99 9.80
N ASP A 297 -0.88 -9.98 9.87
CA ASP A 297 -2.20 -10.04 9.21
C ASP A 297 -2.10 -9.86 7.71
N VAL A 298 -1.10 -9.06 7.25
CA VAL A 298 -0.95 -8.67 5.85
C VAL A 298 0.52 -8.53 5.47
N ILE A 299 0.86 -8.98 4.28
CA ILE A 299 2.17 -8.77 3.64
C ILE A 299 1.99 -7.89 2.40
N ILE A 300 2.74 -6.77 2.33
CA ILE A 300 2.90 -5.95 1.13
C ILE A 300 4.24 -6.32 0.48
N SER A 301 4.22 -6.72 -0.82
CA SER A 301 5.41 -7.18 -1.54
C SER A 301 5.49 -6.61 -2.97
N ASP A 302 6.72 -6.31 -3.40
CA ASP A 302 7.05 -6.03 -4.80
C ASP A 302 6.96 -7.28 -5.69
N TYR A 303 7.08 -8.47 -5.05
CA TYR A 303 7.04 -9.79 -5.69
C TYR A 303 5.92 -10.66 -5.09
N PRO A 304 4.64 -10.32 -5.32
CA PRO A 304 3.52 -11.03 -4.71
C PRO A 304 3.46 -12.52 -5.12
N ASN A 305 4.02 -12.91 -6.25
CA ASN A 305 4.18 -14.30 -6.67
C ASN A 305 5.02 -15.12 -5.67
N ARG A 306 6.13 -14.54 -5.16
CA ARG A 306 7.00 -15.22 -4.17
C ARG A 306 6.27 -15.48 -2.86
N VAL A 307 5.46 -14.52 -2.41
CA VAL A 307 4.63 -14.68 -1.19
C VAL A 307 3.57 -15.76 -1.42
N ARG A 308 2.91 -15.76 -2.59
CA ARG A 308 1.94 -16.81 -2.97
C ARG A 308 2.57 -18.21 -2.93
N GLU A 309 3.77 -18.36 -3.46
CA GLU A 309 4.50 -19.64 -3.45
C GLU A 309 4.85 -20.08 -2.04
N ALA A 310 5.31 -19.17 -1.16
CA ALA A 310 5.61 -19.47 0.24
C ALA A 310 4.34 -19.90 1.00
N MET A 311 3.22 -19.19 0.80
CA MET A 311 1.92 -19.55 1.39
C MET A 311 1.44 -20.92 0.92
N ALA A 312 1.57 -21.23 -0.38
CA ALA A 312 1.16 -22.50 -0.93
C ALA A 312 1.94 -23.68 -0.34
N LYS A 313 3.25 -23.52 -0.12
CA LYS A 313 4.09 -24.54 0.56
C LYS A 313 3.67 -24.81 1.99
N ARG A 314 3.00 -23.86 2.65
CA ARG A 314 2.48 -23.98 4.03
C ARG A 314 0.99 -24.31 4.06
N GLU A 315 0.38 -24.64 2.93
CA GLU A 315 -1.07 -24.90 2.79
C GLU A 315 -1.96 -23.74 3.30
N MET A 316 -1.39 -22.53 3.33
CA MET A 316 -2.10 -21.32 3.75
C MET A 316 -3.02 -20.81 2.63
N ARG A 317 -4.12 -20.18 3.03
CA ARG A 317 -5.10 -19.61 2.11
C ARG A 317 -5.09 -18.08 2.18
N LEU A 318 -5.48 -17.44 1.09
CA LEU A 318 -5.88 -16.05 1.10
C LEU A 318 -7.30 -15.92 1.66
N PRO A 319 -7.62 -14.81 2.37
CA PRO A 319 -8.95 -14.56 2.91
C PRO A 319 -10.04 -14.40 1.85
#